data_539a610972de99e367a51d3ca67556c6
#
_entry.id   539a610972de99e367a51d3ca67556c6
#
_cell.length_a   1.000
_cell.length_b   1.000
_cell.length_c   1.000
_cell.angle_alpha   90.00
_cell.angle_beta   90.00
_cell.angle_gamma   90.00
#
_symmetry.space_group_name_H-M   'P 1'
#
loop_
_entity.id
_entity.type
_entity.pdbx_description
1 polymer ?
#
loop_
_entity_poly.entity_id
_entity_poly.type
_entity_poly.pdbx_seq_one_letter_code
_entity_poly.pdbx_strand_id
1 'polypeptide(L)'
;MICLRPHAGFAKARGMSSVPESTLRQPAEWAPHDSVWIGFPSHAELWEDDLAPAQEEVAAFARAVHAGGAGEKVVLVANDEVAATVARDMAPDADVVVQPFGDIWLRDTGAIIVSGANGRRAARFGFNWWGGKYHLPGDESVGGRLAEAAGFAIDEQGWVLEGGAIDVDGTGIAVSTEQCLLNPNRNPGLLRTDIEQRLASGLGIERLLWLGDGLANDHTDGHVDNLARFVAPGRLALPAPADTDDPNAAVYADAAERAHAFGLDIVHLPSPGLVEVDGEAIPASYMNFYIGNAAVVVPLYGAPNDDAAIAAVGALFPDRVAIGLRADHILTGGGSFHCISQQVPKA
;
A
#
# COMPACT_ATOMS: atom_id res chain seq x y z
N MET A 1 41.88 -60.10 -7.62
CA MET A 1 40.54 -60.21 -7.00
C MET A 1 40.41 -59.03 -6.02
N ILE A 2 39.94 -57.87 -6.48
CA ILE A 2 39.79 -56.67 -5.69
C ILE A 2 38.30 -56.30 -5.66
N CYS A 3 37.73 -56.35 -4.48
CA CYS A 3 36.32 -56.13 -4.19
C CYS A 3 36.07 -54.65 -4.10
N LEU A 4 35.30 -54.05 -5.02
CA LEU A 4 34.81 -52.67 -4.95
C LEU A 4 33.45 -52.65 -4.21
N ARG A 5 33.38 -51.90 -3.15
CA ARG A 5 32.14 -51.58 -2.41
C ARG A 5 31.46 -50.37 -3.09
N PRO A 6 30.14 -50.34 -3.21
CA PRO A 6 29.44 -49.16 -3.72
C PRO A 6 29.26 -48.13 -2.61
N HIS A 7 29.48 -46.85 -2.94
CA HIS A 7 29.24 -45.70 -2.09
C HIS A 7 27.75 -45.38 -1.98
N ALA A 8 27.37 -45.06 -0.78
CA ALA A 8 26.04 -44.71 -0.30
C ALA A 8 25.49 -43.41 -0.89
N GLY A 9 24.27 -43.45 -1.14
CA GLY A 9 23.11 -42.63 -0.98
C GLY A 9 23.25 -41.11 -0.93
N PHE A 10 22.69 -40.50 -1.97
CA PHE A 10 22.29 -39.07 -1.96
C PHE A 10 21.31 -38.83 -0.82
N ALA A 11 21.62 -37.87 0.03
CA ALA A 11 20.72 -37.35 1.04
C ALA A 11 19.54 -36.66 0.35
N LYS A 12 18.34 -37.12 0.67
CA LYS A 12 17.08 -36.43 0.30
C LYS A 12 17.09 -35.02 0.84
N ALA A 13 16.84 -34.05 -0.06
CA ALA A 13 16.48 -32.67 0.31
C ALA A 13 15.37 -32.71 1.33
N ARG A 14 15.57 -32.01 2.44
CA ARG A 14 14.55 -31.77 3.45
C ARG A 14 13.39 -31.05 2.79
N GLY A 15 12.21 -31.64 2.89
CA GLY A 15 10.98 -31.06 2.43
C GLY A 15 10.77 -29.67 3.02
N MET A 16 10.36 -28.76 2.17
CA MET A 16 9.76 -27.48 2.58
C MET A 16 8.62 -27.83 3.55
N SER A 17 8.75 -27.37 4.78
CA SER A 17 7.69 -27.46 5.79
C SER A 17 6.50 -26.67 5.22
N SER A 18 5.41 -27.36 4.92
CA SER A 18 4.14 -26.73 4.65
C SER A 18 3.72 -25.97 5.91
N VAL A 19 3.64 -24.65 5.83
CA VAL A 19 3.01 -23.80 6.83
C VAL A 19 1.59 -24.35 7.06
N PRO A 20 1.13 -24.55 8.31
CA PRO A 20 -0.22 -25.01 8.56
C PRO A 20 -1.23 -24.05 7.90
N GLU A 21 -2.17 -24.56 7.15
CA GLU A 21 -3.24 -23.82 6.41
C GLU A 21 -4.20 -23.01 7.33
N SER A 22 -3.90 -22.85 8.62
CA SER A 22 -4.82 -22.32 9.62
C SER A 22 -4.43 -21.00 10.28
N THR A 23 -3.32 -20.38 9.90
CA THR A 23 -2.88 -19.12 10.50
C THR A 23 -3.51 -17.93 9.80
N LEU A 24 -4.04 -16.96 10.61
CA LEU A 24 -4.45 -15.66 10.10
C LEU A 24 -3.31 -14.98 9.34
N ARG A 25 -3.61 -14.38 8.18
CA ARG A 25 -2.60 -13.73 7.36
C ARG A 25 -3.20 -12.56 6.57
N GLN A 26 -2.53 -11.43 6.55
CA GLN A 26 -2.75 -10.41 5.53
C GLN A 26 -2.10 -10.90 4.23
N PRO A 27 -2.85 -11.09 3.13
CA PRO A 27 -2.26 -11.44 1.83
C PRO A 27 -1.39 -10.30 1.30
N ALA A 28 -0.35 -10.65 0.53
CA ALA A 28 0.43 -9.65 -0.19
C ALA A 28 -0.43 -8.94 -1.25
N GLU A 29 -0.06 -7.71 -1.62
CA GLU A 29 -0.84 -6.94 -2.61
C GLU A 29 -0.84 -7.57 -4.01
N TRP A 30 0.18 -8.33 -4.38
CA TRP A 30 0.19 -9.08 -5.66
C TRP A 30 -0.66 -10.37 -5.63
N ALA A 31 -1.25 -10.75 -4.50
CA ALA A 31 -2.22 -11.85 -4.47
C ALA A 31 -3.47 -11.46 -5.28
N PRO A 32 -4.22 -12.44 -5.84
CA PRO A 32 -5.43 -12.12 -6.58
C PRO A 32 -6.46 -11.35 -5.75
N HIS A 33 -7.07 -10.33 -6.34
CA HIS A 33 -8.12 -9.52 -5.74
C HIS A 33 -9.50 -9.88 -6.28
N ASP A 34 -10.52 -9.89 -5.41
CA ASP A 34 -11.92 -9.88 -5.82
C ASP A 34 -12.34 -8.46 -6.26
N SER A 35 -11.87 -7.45 -5.53
CA SER A 35 -12.16 -6.05 -5.83
C SER A 35 -11.14 -5.12 -5.20
N VAL A 36 -11.23 -3.83 -5.55
CA VAL A 36 -10.52 -2.74 -4.88
C VAL A 36 -11.51 -1.61 -4.58
N TRP A 37 -11.41 -1.03 -3.39
CA TRP A 37 -12.06 0.24 -3.04
C TRP A 37 -11.11 1.37 -3.38
N ILE A 38 -11.60 2.39 -4.09
CA ILE A 38 -10.84 3.58 -4.46
C ILE A 38 -11.63 4.80 -4.03
N GLY A 39 -11.04 5.67 -3.22
CA GLY A 39 -11.63 6.94 -2.81
C GLY A 39 -11.77 7.88 -4.01
N PHE A 40 -12.95 8.49 -4.19
CA PHE A 40 -13.20 9.43 -5.27
C PHE A 40 -13.28 10.86 -4.74
N PRO A 41 -12.48 11.82 -5.24
CA PRO A 41 -12.47 13.20 -4.76
C PRO A 41 -13.86 13.83 -4.78
N SER A 42 -14.35 14.31 -3.62
CA SER A 42 -15.75 14.66 -3.45
C SER A 42 -15.98 16.03 -2.81
N HIS A 43 -14.98 16.58 -2.09
CA HIS A 43 -15.11 17.81 -1.30
C HIS A 43 -14.49 18.99 -2.03
N ALA A 44 -15.33 19.85 -2.63
CA ALA A 44 -14.86 21.04 -3.35
C ALA A 44 -14.09 22.04 -2.47
N GLU A 45 -14.48 22.15 -1.21
CA GLU A 45 -13.80 23.03 -0.24
C GLU A 45 -12.44 22.50 0.22
N LEU A 46 -12.17 21.21 0.05
CA LEU A 46 -10.90 20.59 0.39
C LEU A 46 -9.95 20.56 -0.81
N TRP A 47 -10.48 20.22 -1.97
CA TRP A 47 -9.69 20.04 -3.20
C TRP A 47 -9.59 21.31 -4.05
N GLU A 48 -10.46 22.31 -3.82
CA GLU A 48 -10.47 23.59 -4.51
C GLU A 48 -10.35 23.45 -6.04
N ASP A 49 -9.36 24.07 -6.66
CA ASP A 49 -9.13 24.01 -8.11
C ASP A 49 -8.62 22.63 -8.59
N ASP A 50 -8.09 21.80 -7.69
CA ASP A 50 -7.61 20.44 -7.98
C ASP A 50 -8.74 19.40 -8.04
N LEU A 51 -9.97 19.72 -7.63
CA LEU A 51 -11.05 18.73 -7.56
C LEU A 51 -11.28 18.01 -8.90
N ALA A 52 -11.55 18.74 -9.96
CA ALA A 52 -11.86 18.15 -11.26
C ALA A 52 -10.64 17.41 -11.87
N PRO A 53 -9.43 17.96 -11.86
CA PRO A 53 -8.24 17.23 -12.29
C PRO A 53 -7.96 15.95 -11.48
N ALA A 54 -8.09 15.98 -10.15
CA ALA A 54 -7.92 14.79 -9.30
C ALA A 54 -8.99 13.73 -9.61
N GLN A 55 -10.25 14.12 -9.88
CA GLN A 55 -11.29 13.19 -10.33
C GLN A 55 -10.92 12.53 -11.67
N GLU A 56 -10.31 13.25 -12.61
CA GLU A 56 -9.82 12.69 -13.88
C GLU A 56 -8.69 11.67 -13.64
N GLU A 57 -7.73 11.97 -12.77
CA GLU A 57 -6.63 11.08 -12.41
C GLU A 57 -7.13 9.79 -11.73
N VAL A 58 -8.05 9.92 -10.76
CA VAL A 58 -8.68 8.77 -10.09
C VAL A 58 -9.50 7.92 -11.05
N ALA A 59 -10.25 8.54 -11.96
CA ALA A 59 -11.01 7.82 -12.98
C ALA A 59 -10.08 7.09 -13.98
N ALA A 60 -8.94 7.69 -14.35
CA ALA A 60 -7.92 7.03 -15.17
C ALA A 60 -7.31 5.83 -14.44
N PHE A 61 -7.00 5.97 -13.15
CA PHE A 61 -6.54 4.89 -12.30
C PHE A 61 -7.57 3.75 -12.22
N ALA A 62 -8.82 4.06 -11.94
CA ALA A 62 -9.92 3.08 -11.90
C ALA A 62 -10.03 2.26 -13.21
N ARG A 63 -9.96 2.93 -14.37
CA ARG A 63 -9.97 2.27 -15.69
C ARG A 63 -8.75 1.38 -15.91
N ALA A 64 -7.55 1.82 -15.50
CA ALA A 64 -6.32 1.04 -15.61
C ALA A 64 -6.38 -0.24 -14.77
N VAL A 65 -6.89 -0.15 -13.55
CA VAL A 65 -7.06 -1.31 -12.64
C VAL A 65 -8.14 -2.26 -13.16
N HIS A 66 -9.27 -1.76 -13.65
CA HIS A 66 -10.34 -2.58 -14.27
C HIS A 66 -9.86 -3.29 -15.54
N ALA A 67 -8.95 -2.67 -16.29
CA ALA A 67 -8.29 -3.23 -17.48
C ALA A 67 -9.28 -3.85 -18.49
N GLY A 68 -10.43 -3.20 -18.72
CA GLY A 68 -11.46 -3.70 -19.63
C GLY A 68 -12.09 -5.04 -19.20
N GLY A 69 -12.09 -5.34 -17.90
CA GLY A 69 -12.61 -6.59 -17.31
C GLY A 69 -11.57 -7.68 -17.13
N ALA A 70 -10.31 -7.43 -17.49
CA ALA A 70 -9.20 -8.38 -17.23
C ALA A 70 -8.62 -8.22 -15.80
N GLY A 71 -8.85 -7.06 -15.19
CA GLY A 71 -8.42 -6.74 -13.82
C GLY A 71 -9.43 -7.17 -12.76
N GLU A 72 -9.34 -6.58 -11.59
CA GLU A 72 -10.33 -6.74 -10.52
C GLU A 72 -11.52 -5.81 -10.70
N LYS A 73 -12.59 -6.13 -9.98
CA LYS A 73 -13.73 -5.27 -9.83
C LYS A 73 -13.33 -3.98 -9.10
N VAL A 74 -13.56 -2.83 -9.71
CA VAL A 74 -13.32 -1.53 -9.10
C VAL A 74 -14.60 -1.01 -8.45
N VAL A 75 -14.48 -0.53 -7.21
CA VAL A 75 -15.55 0.13 -6.47
C VAL A 75 -15.08 1.53 -6.11
N LEU A 76 -15.57 2.54 -6.81
CA LEU A 76 -15.36 3.94 -6.47
C LEU A 76 -16.24 4.33 -5.28
N VAL A 77 -15.62 4.92 -4.27
CA VAL A 77 -16.30 5.37 -3.07
C VAL A 77 -16.42 6.89 -3.12
N ALA A 78 -17.63 7.39 -3.27
CA ALA A 78 -17.93 8.81 -3.29
C ALA A 78 -18.57 9.24 -1.96
N ASN A 79 -18.32 10.47 -1.53
CA ASN A 79 -18.89 10.97 -0.28
C ASN A 79 -20.40 11.24 -0.36
N ASP A 80 -20.87 11.66 -1.54
CA ASP A 80 -22.27 12.00 -1.78
C ASP A 80 -22.73 11.62 -3.22
N GLU A 81 -24.01 11.84 -3.52
CA GLU A 81 -24.60 11.54 -4.84
C GLU A 81 -24.12 12.49 -5.95
N VAL A 82 -23.63 13.69 -5.64
CA VAL A 82 -23.08 14.61 -6.64
C VAL A 82 -21.76 14.04 -7.16
N ALA A 83 -20.84 13.73 -6.27
CA ALA A 83 -19.57 13.09 -6.63
C ALA A 83 -19.78 11.70 -7.25
N ALA A 84 -20.76 10.92 -6.74
CA ALA A 84 -21.10 9.61 -7.32
C ALA A 84 -21.59 9.71 -8.76
N THR A 85 -22.32 10.76 -9.12
CA THR A 85 -22.76 10.99 -10.50
C THR A 85 -21.56 11.25 -11.41
N VAL A 86 -20.64 12.11 -10.98
CA VAL A 86 -19.38 12.38 -11.71
C VAL A 86 -18.55 11.10 -11.87
N ALA A 87 -18.42 10.31 -10.80
CA ALA A 87 -17.67 9.05 -10.83
C ALA A 87 -18.25 8.05 -11.85
N ARG A 88 -19.58 7.90 -11.91
CA ARG A 88 -20.26 7.03 -12.90
C ARG A 88 -20.05 7.50 -14.34
N ASP A 89 -20.04 8.80 -14.56
CA ASP A 89 -19.81 9.36 -15.90
C ASP A 89 -18.35 9.18 -16.35
N MET A 90 -17.39 9.36 -15.44
CA MET A 90 -15.95 9.27 -15.74
C MET A 90 -15.43 7.83 -15.82
N ALA A 91 -15.98 6.91 -15.03
CA ALA A 91 -15.56 5.51 -14.97
C ALA A 91 -16.77 4.56 -15.03
N PRO A 92 -17.43 4.43 -16.19
CA PRO A 92 -18.69 3.70 -16.33
C PRO A 92 -18.56 2.18 -16.09
N ASP A 93 -17.37 1.64 -16.13
CA ASP A 93 -17.09 0.22 -15.86
C ASP A 93 -16.85 -0.07 -14.36
N ALA A 94 -16.77 0.95 -13.51
CA ALA A 94 -16.65 0.80 -12.08
C ALA A 94 -18.00 0.80 -11.38
N ASP A 95 -18.16 0.01 -10.32
CA ASP A 95 -19.25 0.22 -9.38
C ASP A 95 -19.00 1.50 -8.58
N VAL A 96 -20.06 2.23 -8.27
CA VAL A 96 -19.98 3.44 -7.45
C VAL A 96 -20.86 3.29 -6.22
N VAL A 97 -20.27 3.47 -5.04
CA VAL A 97 -21.01 3.46 -3.76
C VAL A 97 -20.90 4.81 -3.08
N VAL A 98 -21.97 5.22 -2.43
CA VAL A 98 -21.97 6.43 -1.60
C VAL A 98 -21.73 6.03 -0.15
N GLN A 99 -20.62 6.50 0.41
CA GLN A 99 -20.30 6.34 1.81
C GLN A 99 -19.67 7.64 2.31
N PRO A 100 -20.27 8.33 3.29
CA PRO A 100 -19.69 9.55 3.82
C PRO A 100 -18.28 9.33 4.36
N PHE A 101 -17.32 10.14 3.93
CA PHE A 101 -15.94 10.15 4.40
C PHE A 101 -15.38 11.58 4.36
N GLY A 102 -14.25 11.81 5.03
CA GLY A 102 -13.59 13.10 5.04
C GLY A 102 -12.73 13.32 3.82
N ASP A 103 -11.88 12.34 3.47
CA ASP A 103 -11.04 12.39 2.27
C ASP A 103 -10.75 10.99 1.71
N ILE A 104 -10.15 10.94 0.52
CA ILE A 104 -10.05 9.76 -0.35
C ILE A 104 -9.09 8.67 0.12
N TRP A 105 -8.39 8.83 1.22
CA TRP A 105 -7.24 8.02 1.66
C TRP A 105 -7.67 6.65 2.22
N LEU A 106 -8.31 5.83 1.40
CA LEU A 106 -8.88 4.54 1.80
C LEU A 106 -7.84 3.49 2.18
N ARG A 107 -6.56 3.66 1.81
CA ARG A 107 -5.48 2.83 2.33
C ARG A 107 -5.40 2.92 3.84
N ASP A 108 -5.59 4.11 4.39
CA ASP A 108 -5.40 4.41 5.80
C ASP A 108 -6.68 4.28 6.61
N THR A 109 -7.81 4.67 6.01
CA THR A 109 -9.14 4.66 6.65
C THR A 109 -9.89 3.36 6.42
N GLY A 110 -9.51 2.58 5.41
CA GLY A 110 -10.11 1.29 5.05
C GLY A 110 -9.73 0.16 6.01
N ALA A 111 -10.62 -0.82 6.16
CA ALA A 111 -10.28 -2.02 6.90
C ALA A 111 -9.36 -2.94 6.09
N ILE A 112 -8.37 -3.54 6.75
CA ILE A 112 -7.44 -4.50 6.12
C ILE A 112 -8.10 -5.87 6.08
N ILE A 113 -8.22 -6.47 4.89
CA ILE A 113 -8.82 -7.79 4.75
C ILE A 113 -7.75 -8.86 4.97
N VAL A 114 -8.01 -9.72 5.94
CA VAL A 114 -7.16 -10.85 6.31
C VAL A 114 -7.83 -12.18 6.01
N SER A 115 -7.04 -13.18 5.71
CA SER A 115 -7.50 -14.56 5.44
C SER A 115 -7.06 -15.51 6.54
N GLY A 116 -7.87 -16.51 6.86
CA GLY A 116 -7.56 -17.52 7.88
C GLY A 116 -8.43 -18.75 7.72
N ALA A 117 -8.32 -19.72 8.63
CA ALA A 117 -9.06 -20.98 8.60
C ALA A 117 -10.59 -20.83 8.52
N ASN A 118 -11.12 -19.73 9.05
CA ASN A 118 -12.56 -19.43 9.05
C ASN A 118 -12.98 -18.50 7.92
N GLY A 119 -12.18 -18.35 6.87
CA GLY A 119 -12.41 -17.45 5.76
C GLY A 119 -11.79 -16.05 5.99
N ARG A 120 -12.26 -15.10 5.19
CA ARG A 120 -11.81 -13.70 5.24
C ARG A 120 -12.59 -12.90 6.27
N ARG A 121 -11.93 -11.93 6.89
CA ARG A 121 -12.52 -10.94 7.77
C ARG A 121 -11.84 -9.59 7.60
N ALA A 122 -12.49 -8.54 8.04
CA ALA A 122 -11.95 -7.19 8.00
C ALA A 122 -11.33 -6.86 9.38
N ALA A 123 -10.02 -6.73 9.44
CA ALA A 123 -9.33 -6.18 10.59
C ALA A 123 -9.51 -4.65 10.55
N ARG A 124 -10.28 -4.12 11.50
CA ARG A 124 -10.56 -2.69 11.62
C ARG A 124 -9.70 -2.10 12.72
N PHE A 125 -8.84 -1.17 12.32
CA PHE A 125 -8.00 -0.42 13.24
C PHE A 125 -8.63 0.93 13.59
N GLY A 126 -8.20 1.52 14.71
CA GLY A 126 -8.51 2.91 14.99
C GLY A 126 -7.80 3.82 13.99
N PHE A 127 -8.46 4.88 13.62
CA PHE A 127 -7.88 5.95 12.81
C PHE A 127 -7.97 7.26 13.60
N ASN A 128 -6.87 7.99 13.69
CA ASN A 128 -6.78 9.21 14.47
C ASN A 128 -6.27 10.42 13.66
N TRP A 129 -6.58 10.43 12.36
CA TRP A 129 -6.26 11.52 11.45
C TRP A 129 -4.75 11.84 11.41
N TRP A 130 -3.95 10.78 11.21
CA TRP A 130 -2.48 10.82 11.16
C TRP A 130 -1.86 11.52 12.37
N GLY A 131 -2.33 11.18 13.57
CA GLY A 131 -1.87 11.78 14.80
C GLY A 131 -2.56 13.09 15.15
N GLY A 132 -3.81 13.29 14.71
CA GLY A 132 -4.64 14.48 15.01
C GLY A 132 -4.34 15.69 14.14
N LYS A 133 -3.73 15.51 12.97
CA LYS A 133 -3.34 16.62 12.08
C LYS A 133 -4.51 17.15 11.24
N TYR A 134 -5.37 16.26 10.71
CA TYR A 134 -6.42 16.58 9.74
C TYR A 134 -7.75 15.97 10.15
N HIS A 135 -8.52 16.67 10.98
CA HIS A 135 -9.83 16.20 11.45
C HIS A 135 -10.90 16.33 10.38
N LEU A 136 -11.13 15.25 9.64
CA LEU A 136 -12.16 15.16 8.60
C LEU A 136 -13.24 14.15 9.05
N PRO A 137 -14.50 14.57 9.22
CA PRO A 137 -15.56 13.70 9.70
C PRO A 137 -15.86 12.54 8.75
N GLY A 138 -16.02 11.32 9.28
CA GLY A 138 -16.39 10.12 8.53
C GLY A 138 -15.24 9.17 8.27
N ASP A 139 -13.99 9.64 8.27
CA ASP A 139 -12.80 8.83 8.02
C ASP A 139 -12.61 7.75 9.09
N GLU A 140 -12.92 8.04 10.33
CA GLU A 140 -12.83 7.06 11.44
C GLU A 140 -13.78 5.87 11.31
N SER A 141 -14.75 5.95 10.40
CA SER A 141 -15.83 4.95 10.30
C SER A 141 -16.05 4.37 8.89
N VAL A 142 -15.54 5.00 7.83
CA VAL A 142 -15.76 4.57 6.46
C VAL A 142 -15.28 3.13 6.20
N GLY A 143 -14.12 2.73 6.74
CA GLY A 143 -13.61 1.37 6.58
C GLY A 143 -14.52 0.29 7.14
N GLY A 144 -15.13 0.55 8.31
CA GLY A 144 -16.14 -0.35 8.89
C GLY A 144 -17.38 -0.47 8.00
N ARG A 145 -17.93 0.66 7.54
CA ARG A 145 -19.11 0.67 6.66
C ARG A 145 -18.88 -0.04 5.32
N LEU A 146 -17.69 0.14 4.72
CA LEU A 146 -17.32 -0.56 3.49
C LEU A 146 -17.21 -2.07 3.72
N ALA A 147 -16.58 -2.49 4.81
CA ALA A 147 -16.44 -3.90 5.18
C ALA A 147 -17.81 -4.56 5.44
N GLU A 148 -18.70 -3.89 6.18
CA GLU A 148 -20.08 -4.36 6.41
C GLU A 148 -20.87 -4.48 5.11
N ALA A 149 -20.80 -3.46 4.25
CA ALA A 149 -21.47 -3.47 2.95
C ALA A 149 -20.96 -4.58 2.02
N ALA A 150 -19.69 -4.95 2.13
CA ALA A 150 -19.07 -6.07 1.43
C ALA A 150 -19.32 -7.44 2.11
N GLY A 151 -20.01 -7.48 3.25
CA GLY A 151 -20.40 -8.71 3.95
C GLY A 151 -19.27 -9.32 4.80
N PHE A 152 -18.24 -8.58 5.15
CA PHE A 152 -17.18 -9.07 6.02
C PHE A 152 -17.58 -9.03 7.50
N ALA A 153 -17.19 -10.06 8.25
CA ALA A 153 -17.14 -9.96 9.69
C ALA A 153 -16.01 -9.01 10.11
N ILE A 154 -16.33 -8.05 10.98
CA ILE A 154 -15.36 -7.07 11.47
C ILE A 154 -14.66 -7.60 12.71
N ASP A 155 -13.34 -7.46 12.74
CA ASP A 155 -12.45 -7.76 13.85
C ASP A 155 -11.83 -6.45 14.36
N GLU A 156 -12.38 -5.91 15.43
CA GLU A 156 -11.94 -4.64 16.02
C GLU A 156 -10.60 -4.80 16.74
N GLN A 157 -9.59 -4.06 16.27
CA GLN A 157 -8.22 -4.19 16.79
C GLN A 157 -7.92 -3.28 18.00
N GLY A 158 -8.69 -2.21 18.20
CA GLY A 158 -8.61 -1.38 19.40
C GLY A 158 -7.33 -0.56 19.56
N TRP A 159 -6.58 -0.32 18.50
CA TRP A 159 -5.41 0.57 18.45
C TRP A 159 -5.30 1.22 17.06
N VAL A 160 -4.50 2.30 16.95
CA VAL A 160 -4.36 3.08 15.72
C VAL A 160 -3.34 2.43 14.79
N LEU A 161 -3.76 2.15 13.56
CA LEU A 161 -2.88 1.71 12.48
C LEU A 161 -3.48 2.16 11.14
N GLU A 162 -2.71 2.90 10.38
CA GLU A 162 -2.98 3.21 8.99
C GLU A 162 -2.43 2.10 8.08
N GLY A 163 -3.17 1.72 7.04
CA GLY A 163 -2.71 0.67 6.13
C GLY A 163 -1.46 1.05 5.34
N GLY A 164 -1.24 2.34 5.06
CA GLY A 164 -0.02 2.85 4.42
C GLY A 164 1.22 2.83 5.31
N ALA A 165 1.04 2.69 6.64
CA ALA A 165 2.13 2.56 7.58
C ALA A 165 2.82 1.19 7.55
N ILE A 166 2.24 0.18 6.89
CA ILE A 166 2.79 -1.18 6.75
C ILE A 166 2.73 -1.66 5.31
N ASP A 167 3.68 -2.50 4.91
CA ASP A 167 3.61 -3.31 3.69
C ASP A 167 4.00 -4.75 4.03
N VAL A 168 3.38 -5.75 3.36
CA VAL A 168 3.50 -7.17 3.73
C VAL A 168 3.84 -8.05 2.53
N ASP A 169 4.64 -9.08 2.75
CA ASP A 169 5.00 -10.07 1.73
C ASP A 169 4.03 -11.26 1.61
N GLY A 170 2.99 -11.29 2.44
CA GLY A 170 2.00 -12.38 2.48
C GLY A 170 2.48 -13.65 3.17
N THR A 171 3.77 -13.78 3.52
CA THR A 171 4.31 -14.96 4.23
C THR A 171 4.44 -14.78 5.74
N GLY A 172 4.20 -13.55 6.23
CA GLY A 172 4.31 -13.15 7.63
C GLY A 172 5.45 -12.16 7.88
N ILE A 173 6.09 -11.67 6.85
CA ILE A 173 7.04 -10.57 6.95
C ILE A 173 6.34 -9.27 6.59
N ALA A 174 6.59 -8.24 7.38
CA ALA A 174 6.14 -6.88 7.12
C ALA A 174 7.30 -5.89 7.23
N VAL A 175 7.10 -4.70 6.69
CA VAL A 175 7.97 -3.54 6.85
C VAL A 175 7.16 -2.35 7.33
N SER A 176 7.77 -1.50 8.16
CA SER A 176 7.21 -0.24 8.66
C SER A 176 8.34 0.72 9.02
N THR A 177 8.00 1.98 9.32
CA THR A 177 8.96 2.97 9.82
C THR A 177 8.83 3.16 11.35
N GLU A 178 9.96 3.43 12.00
CA GLU A 178 10.00 3.84 13.41
C GLU A 178 9.33 5.21 13.57
N GLN A 179 9.57 6.11 12.65
CA GLN A 179 9.01 7.46 12.64
C GLN A 179 7.48 7.46 12.74
N CYS A 180 6.79 6.53 12.06
CA CYS A 180 5.34 6.41 12.09
C CYS A 180 4.84 5.60 13.28
N LEU A 181 5.13 4.29 13.34
CA LEU A 181 4.48 3.40 14.30
C LEU A 181 4.94 3.61 15.75
N LEU A 182 6.16 4.14 15.97
CA LEU A 182 6.64 4.49 17.30
C LEU A 182 6.37 5.96 17.66
N ASN A 183 5.71 6.71 16.79
CA ASN A 183 5.34 8.09 17.09
C ASN A 183 4.29 8.12 18.21
N PRO A 184 4.53 8.89 19.29
CA PRO A 184 3.58 8.97 20.40
C PRO A 184 2.23 9.58 20.02
N ASN A 185 2.14 10.24 18.84
CA ASN A 185 0.86 10.76 18.36
C ASN A 185 -0.09 9.69 17.78
N ARG A 186 0.37 8.43 17.61
CA ARG A 186 -0.48 7.31 17.19
C ARG A 186 -0.98 6.52 18.39
N ASN A 187 -0.08 5.87 19.11
CA ASN A 187 -0.39 4.97 20.21
C ASN A 187 0.47 5.31 21.44
N PRO A 188 0.17 6.38 22.18
CA PRO A 188 0.98 6.78 23.31
C PRO A 188 1.09 5.64 24.34
N GLY A 189 2.33 5.28 24.69
CA GLY A 189 2.61 4.25 25.68
C GLY A 189 2.75 2.81 25.14
N LEU A 190 2.50 2.55 23.86
CA LEU A 190 2.86 1.28 23.25
C LEU A 190 4.36 1.23 22.95
N LEU A 191 4.98 0.13 23.33
CA LEU A 191 6.37 -0.17 22.99
C LEU A 191 6.45 -0.93 21.66
N ARG A 192 7.64 -0.99 21.07
CA ARG A 192 7.91 -1.80 19.88
C ARG A 192 7.37 -3.23 19.98
N THR A 193 7.62 -3.90 21.08
CA THR A 193 7.15 -5.26 21.33
C THR A 193 5.64 -5.37 21.41
N ASP A 194 4.95 -4.34 21.90
CA ASP A 194 3.49 -4.32 21.96
C ASP A 194 2.90 -4.22 20.55
N ILE A 195 3.50 -3.37 19.70
CA ILE A 195 3.11 -3.20 18.29
C ILE A 195 3.32 -4.51 17.53
N GLU A 196 4.49 -5.13 17.65
CA GLU A 196 4.80 -6.42 17.02
C GLU A 196 3.81 -7.52 17.43
N GLN A 197 3.45 -7.62 18.71
CA GLN A 197 2.45 -8.58 19.20
C GLN A 197 1.05 -8.30 18.64
N ARG A 198 0.65 -7.04 18.53
CA ARG A 198 -0.64 -6.64 17.97
C ARG A 198 -0.71 -6.91 16.47
N LEU A 199 0.35 -6.64 15.71
CA LEU A 199 0.46 -6.98 14.30
C LEU A 199 0.43 -8.51 14.09
N ALA A 200 1.10 -9.28 14.95
CA ALA A 200 1.05 -10.74 14.92
C ALA A 200 -0.37 -11.27 15.13
N SER A 201 -1.09 -10.73 16.11
CA SER A 201 -2.44 -11.20 16.45
C SER A 201 -3.51 -10.76 15.44
N GLY A 202 -3.41 -9.53 14.93
CA GLY A 202 -4.43 -8.93 14.03
C GLY A 202 -4.22 -9.23 12.56
N LEU A 203 -2.96 -9.32 12.11
CA LEU A 203 -2.60 -9.45 10.69
C LEU A 203 -1.76 -10.69 10.38
N GLY A 204 -1.34 -11.45 11.40
CA GLY A 204 -0.51 -12.64 11.25
C GLY A 204 0.94 -12.32 10.86
N ILE A 205 1.46 -11.17 11.25
CA ILE A 205 2.84 -10.76 11.00
C ILE A 205 3.76 -11.41 12.02
N GLU A 206 4.72 -12.21 11.57
CA GLU A 206 5.67 -12.94 12.43
C GLU A 206 7.00 -12.21 12.60
N ARG A 207 7.38 -11.41 11.58
CA ARG A 207 8.62 -10.66 11.55
C ARG A 207 8.36 -9.26 10.97
N LEU A 208 8.79 -8.22 11.67
CA LEU A 208 8.65 -6.83 11.24
C LEU A 208 10.04 -6.23 11.02
N LEU A 209 10.28 -5.78 9.79
CA LEU A 209 11.43 -4.90 9.48
C LEU A 209 11.08 -3.47 9.90
N TRP A 210 11.86 -2.91 10.79
CA TRP A 210 11.78 -1.51 11.19
C TRP A 210 12.77 -0.67 10.39
N LEU A 211 12.27 0.16 9.48
CA LEU A 211 13.04 1.25 8.86
C LEU A 211 13.08 2.44 9.82
N GLY A 212 13.99 3.38 9.58
CA GLY A 212 14.12 4.59 10.38
C GLY A 212 13.04 5.63 10.06
N ASP A 213 13.47 6.72 9.44
CA ASP A 213 12.59 7.78 8.97
C ASP A 213 11.97 7.45 7.62
N GLY A 214 10.82 8.06 7.31
CA GLY A 214 10.21 8.07 5.98
C GLY A 214 10.72 9.23 5.14
N LEU A 215 9.99 9.55 4.05
CA LEU A 215 10.37 10.65 3.16
C LEU A 215 10.31 12.00 3.87
N ALA A 216 11.16 12.91 3.44
CA ALA A 216 11.14 14.29 3.90
C ALA A 216 9.77 14.93 3.60
N ASN A 217 9.25 15.72 4.54
CA ASN A 217 7.96 16.40 4.47
C ASN A 217 6.74 15.50 4.31
N ASP A 218 6.87 14.20 4.61
CA ASP A 218 5.71 13.29 4.60
C ASP A 218 4.73 13.63 5.74
N HIS A 219 3.54 14.04 5.37
CA HIS A 219 2.47 14.45 6.30
C HIS A 219 1.98 13.31 7.19
N THR A 220 2.23 12.06 6.79
CA THR A 220 1.82 10.86 7.52
C THR A 220 2.80 10.47 8.63
N ASP A 221 3.86 11.24 8.87
CA ASP A 221 5.00 10.88 9.72
C ASP A 221 5.79 9.68 9.16
N GLY A 222 5.94 9.63 7.83
CA GLY A 222 6.80 8.66 7.16
C GLY A 222 6.14 7.30 6.95
N HIS A 223 5.00 7.26 6.27
CA HIS A 223 4.41 6.02 5.81
C HIS A 223 5.37 5.21 4.94
N VAL A 224 5.40 3.91 5.19
CA VAL A 224 6.34 3.02 4.50
C VAL A 224 5.99 2.80 3.03
N ASP A 225 4.74 2.95 2.63
CA ASP A 225 4.29 2.76 1.25
C ASP A 225 4.84 3.79 0.26
N ASN A 226 5.39 4.91 0.76
CA ASN A 226 6.17 5.87 0.00
C ASN A 226 7.67 5.55 -0.07
N LEU A 227 8.16 4.62 0.79
CA LEU A 227 9.59 4.30 0.92
C LEU A 227 9.93 2.88 0.50
N ALA A 228 9.10 1.89 0.84
CA ALA A 228 9.44 0.48 0.65
C ALA A 228 8.19 -0.35 0.33
N ARG A 229 8.29 -1.22 -0.69
CA ARG A 229 7.19 -2.11 -1.07
C ARG A 229 7.71 -3.52 -1.32
N PHE A 230 7.04 -4.53 -0.77
CA PHE A 230 7.30 -5.90 -1.16
C PHE A 230 6.82 -6.15 -2.60
N VAL A 231 7.65 -6.87 -3.38
CA VAL A 231 7.35 -7.19 -4.79
C VAL A 231 7.37 -8.70 -5.06
N ALA A 232 7.84 -9.47 -4.10
CA ALA A 232 7.76 -10.94 -4.04
C ALA A 232 8.04 -11.37 -2.59
N PRO A 233 7.78 -12.64 -2.20
CA PRO A 233 8.12 -13.14 -0.88
C PRO A 233 9.58 -12.92 -0.53
N GLY A 234 9.84 -12.16 0.55
CA GLY A 234 11.19 -11.82 1.00
C GLY A 234 11.97 -10.86 0.11
N ARG A 235 11.34 -10.25 -0.92
CA ARG A 235 11.97 -9.29 -1.83
C ARG A 235 11.32 -7.91 -1.71
N LEU A 236 12.14 -6.94 -1.32
CA LEU A 236 11.73 -5.57 -1.04
C LEU A 236 12.27 -4.61 -2.10
N ALA A 237 11.39 -3.79 -2.68
CA ALA A 237 11.76 -2.66 -3.51
C ALA A 237 12.02 -1.43 -2.63
N LEU A 238 13.10 -0.71 -2.92
CA LEU A 238 13.50 0.54 -2.30
C LEU A 238 13.89 1.55 -3.38
N PRO A 239 13.69 2.87 -3.17
CA PRO A 239 14.16 3.87 -4.12
C PRO A 239 15.69 3.92 -4.18
N ALA A 240 16.21 4.26 -5.36
CA ALA A 240 17.57 4.77 -5.52
C ALA A 240 17.51 6.28 -5.75
N PRO A 241 18.45 7.07 -5.20
CA PRO A 241 18.48 8.51 -5.42
C PRO A 241 18.48 8.85 -6.91
N ALA A 242 17.71 9.88 -7.30
CA ALA A 242 17.68 10.36 -8.68
C ALA A 242 19.01 10.98 -9.09
N ASP A 243 19.65 11.69 -8.16
CA ASP A 243 20.95 12.32 -8.31
C ASP A 243 21.60 12.56 -6.94
N THR A 244 22.70 13.34 -6.90
CA THR A 244 23.44 13.66 -5.66
C THR A 244 22.70 14.61 -4.74
N ASP A 245 21.71 15.31 -5.23
CA ASP A 245 20.96 16.36 -4.51
C ASP A 245 19.56 15.86 -4.12
N ASP A 246 19.25 14.56 -4.34
CA ASP A 246 17.99 13.94 -3.92
C ASP A 246 17.80 14.10 -2.39
N PRO A 247 16.74 14.79 -1.94
CA PRO A 247 16.55 15.11 -0.53
C PRO A 247 16.40 13.87 0.37
N ASN A 248 16.01 12.73 -0.22
CA ASN A 248 15.76 11.48 0.48
C ASN A 248 16.94 10.49 0.40
N ALA A 249 18.07 10.85 -0.22
CA ALA A 249 19.20 9.94 -0.42
C ALA A 249 19.66 9.25 0.86
N ALA A 250 19.71 9.98 1.99
CA ALA A 250 20.11 9.44 3.29
C ALA A 250 19.07 8.43 3.84
N VAL A 251 17.78 8.71 3.67
CA VAL A 251 16.69 7.81 4.07
C VAL A 251 16.75 6.51 3.27
N TYR A 252 16.96 6.58 1.95
CA TYR A 252 17.09 5.40 1.10
C TYR A 252 18.30 4.54 1.49
N ALA A 253 19.42 5.16 1.85
CA ALA A 253 20.63 4.44 2.29
C ALA A 253 20.40 3.71 3.63
N ASP A 254 19.79 4.37 4.63
CA ASP A 254 19.43 3.74 5.92
C ASP A 254 18.44 2.59 5.72
N ALA A 255 17.43 2.79 4.90
CA ALA A 255 16.44 1.75 4.59
C ALA A 255 17.09 0.51 3.94
N ALA A 256 18.01 0.71 3.00
CA ALA A 256 18.72 -0.38 2.34
C ALA A 256 19.65 -1.13 3.33
N GLU A 257 20.37 -0.44 4.19
CA GLU A 257 21.23 -1.05 5.22
C GLU A 257 20.40 -1.92 6.17
N ARG A 258 19.27 -1.39 6.69
CA ARG A 258 18.37 -2.11 7.61
C ARG A 258 17.73 -3.33 6.92
N ALA A 259 17.27 -3.20 5.69
CA ALA A 259 16.66 -4.29 4.93
C ALA A 259 17.69 -5.41 4.63
N HIS A 260 18.92 -5.04 4.29
CA HIS A 260 20.02 -5.99 4.10
C HIS A 260 20.36 -6.73 5.41
N ALA A 261 20.48 -6.00 6.52
CA ALA A 261 20.73 -6.58 7.84
C ALA A 261 19.60 -7.52 8.30
N PHE A 262 18.36 -7.24 7.92
CA PHE A 262 17.20 -8.08 8.19
C PHE A 262 17.21 -9.38 7.36
N GLY A 263 17.93 -9.40 6.23
CA GLY A 263 18.10 -10.56 5.35
C GLY A 263 17.10 -10.61 4.19
N LEU A 264 16.59 -9.46 3.71
CA LEU A 264 15.74 -9.38 2.53
C LEU A 264 16.59 -9.28 1.24
N ASP A 265 16.03 -9.78 0.14
CA ASP A 265 16.49 -9.47 -1.21
C ASP A 265 15.99 -8.05 -1.59
N ILE A 266 16.92 -7.18 -1.99
CA ILE A 266 16.61 -5.77 -2.27
C ILE A 266 16.69 -5.54 -3.79
N VAL A 267 15.67 -4.85 -4.32
CA VAL A 267 15.69 -4.29 -5.66
C VAL A 267 15.53 -2.78 -5.59
N HIS A 268 16.38 -2.06 -6.32
CA HIS A 268 16.29 -0.61 -6.38
C HIS A 268 15.46 -0.16 -7.58
N LEU A 269 14.54 0.77 -7.31
CA LEU A 269 13.75 1.49 -8.31
C LEU A 269 14.23 2.94 -8.37
N PRO A 270 14.15 3.63 -9.52
CA PRO A 270 14.46 5.06 -9.56
C PRO A 270 13.54 5.85 -8.63
N SER A 271 14.02 6.98 -8.10
CA SER A 271 13.17 7.98 -7.43
C SER A 271 12.83 9.12 -8.42
N PRO A 272 11.74 9.87 -8.17
CA PRO A 272 11.45 11.07 -8.96
C PRO A 272 12.44 12.22 -8.68
N GLY A 273 13.22 12.13 -7.59
CA GLY A 273 14.03 13.23 -7.09
C GLY A 273 13.19 14.30 -6.39
N LEU A 274 13.68 15.53 -6.41
CA LEU A 274 12.95 16.66 -5.84
C LEU A 274 11.74 17.01 -6.73
N VAL A 275 10.55 16.92 -6.16
CA VAL A 275 9.31 17.42 -6.76
C VAL A 275 8.77 18.54 -5.89
N GLU A 276 8.41 19.67 -6.50
CA GLU A 276 7.94 20.85 -5.80
C GLU A 276 6.55 21.26 -6.31
N VAL A 277 5.69 21.64 -5.37
CA VAL A 277 4.42 22.34 -5.64
C VAL A 277 4.46 23.67 -4.91
N ASP A 278 4.23 24.76 -5.61
CA ASP A 278 4.28 26.14 -5.09
C ASP A 278 5.58 26.50 -4.35
N GLY A 279 6.70 25.85 -4.74
CA GLY A 279 8.02 26.06 -4.16
C GLY A 279 8.29 25.30 -2.87
N GLU A 280 7.39 24.41 -2.48
CA GLU A 280 7.57 23.49 -1.35
C GLU A 280 7.86 22.07 -1.86
N ALA A 281 8.87 21.41 -1.30
CA ALA A 281 9.19 20.03 -1.60
C ALA A 281 8.12 19.10 -1.04
N ILE A 282 7.54 18.26 -1.90
CA ILE A 282 6.49 17.31 -1.55
C ILE A 282 7.01 15.87 -1.62
N PRO A 283 6.45 14.92 -0.84
CA PRO A 283 6.92 13.54 -0.73
C PRO A 283 6.48 12.67 -1.92
N ALA A 284 6.78 13.09 -3.14
CA ALA A 284 6.49 12.34 -4.35
C ALA A 284 7.30 11.03 -4.37
N SER A 285 6.64 9.91 -4.67
CA SER A 285 7.31 8.62 -4.73
C SER A 285 6.66 7.68 -5.75
N TYR A 286 7.49 7.09 -6.64
CA TYR A 286 7.04 5.99 -7.48
C TYR A 286 6.71 4.73 -6.68
N MET A 287 7.15 4.61 -5.40
CA MET A 287 6.81 3.47 -4.54
C MET A 287 5.32 3.41 -4.21
N ASN A 288 4.58 4.50 -4.38
CA ASN A 288 3.13 4.52 -4.22
C ASN A 288 2.37 3.92 -5.41
N PHE A 289 3.00 2.94 -6.12
CA PHE A 289 2.37 2.15 -7.17
C PHE A 289 1.33 1.18 -6.59
N TYR A 290 0.30 0.86 -7.37
CA TYR A 290 -0.71 -0.14 -7.03
C TYR A 290 -0.51 -1.42 -7.84
N ILE A 291 -0.57 -2.59 -7.18
CA ILE A 291 -0.41 -3.90 -7.81
C ILE A 291 -1.79 -4.54 -7.97
N GLY A 292 -2.41 -4.36 -9.14
CA GLY A 292 -3.68 -5.00 -9.48
C GLY A 292 -3.52 -6.37 -10.14
N ASN A 293 -4.65 -7.02 -10.44
CA ASN A 293 -4.64 -8.37 -11.06
C ASN A 293 -4.03 -8.39 -12.46
N ALA A 294 -4.33 -7.38 -13.30
CA ALA A 294 -3.89 -7.32 -14.70
C ALA A 294 -2.86 -6.20 -14.96
N ALA A 295 -2.80 -5.21 -14.11
CA ALA A 295 -1.94 -4.05 -14.28
C ALA A 295 -1.20 -3.70 -12.98
N VAL A 296 -0.02 -3.09 -13.13
CA VAL A 296 0.63 -2.35 -12.04
C VAL A 296 0.63 -0.88 -12.45
N VAL A 297 0.00 -0.04 -11.64
CA VAL A 297 -0.16 1.38 -11.95
C VAL A 297 0.85 2.21 -11.17
N VAL A 298 1.70 2.91 -11.91
CA VAL A 298 2.81 3.71 -11.37
C VAL A 298 2.43 5.19 -11.43
N PRO A 299 2.47 5.93 -10.30
CA PRO A 299 2.22 7.36 -10.31
C PRO A 299 3.37 8.10 -10.98
N LEU A 300 3.06 9.09 -11.81
CA LEU A 300 4.02 9.93 -12.53
C LEU A 300 3.85 11.40 -12.14
N TYR A 301 4.95 12.11 -12.11
CA TYR A 301 5.03 13.49 -11.64
C TYR A 301 5.66 14.46 -12.66
N GLY A 302 5.87 14.01 -13.93
CA GLY A 302 6.61 14.78 -14.94
C GLY A 302 8.11 14.86 -14.64
N ALA A 303 8.61 13.98 -13.80
CA ALA A 303 10.01 13.92 -13.43
C ALA A 303 10.85 13.18 -14.50
N PRO A 304 12.16 13.45 -14.60
CA PRO A 304 13.02 12.83 -15.62
C PRO A 304 13.04 11.30 -15.58
N ASN A 305 12.74 10.70 -14.43
CA ASN A 305 12.77 9.25 -14.22
C ASN A 305 11.43 8.54 -14.42
N ASP A 306 10.37 9.22 -14.86
CA ASP A 306 9.03 8.63 -15.03
C ASP A 306 9.04 7.37 -15.91
N ASP A 307 9.64 7.43 -17.10
CA ASP A 307 9.71 6.28 -18.02
C ASP A 307 10.57 5.14 -17.45
N ALA A 308 11.65 5.48 -16.76
CA ALA A 308 12.52 4.50 -16.12
C ALA A 308 11.80 3.78 -14.97
N ALA A 309 10.96 4.50 -14.21
CA ALA A 309 10.15 3.92 -13.14
C ALA A 309 9.11 2.92 -13.68
N ILE A 310 8.38 3.28 -14.75
CA ILE A 310 7.44 2.36 -15.41
C ILE A 310 8.16 1.09 -15.86
N ALA A 311 9.31 1.23 -16.52
CA ALA A 311 10.08 0.10 -17.02
C ALA A 311 10.60 -0.79 -15.89
N ALA A 312 11.12 -0.20 -14.81
CA ALA A 312 11.68 -0.90 -13.67
C ALA A 312 10.59 -1.66 -12.89
N VAL A 313 9.44 -1.02 -12.61
CA VAL A 313 8.30 -1.67 -11.96
C VAL A 313 7.73 -2.78 -12.85
N GLY A 314 7.58 -2.53 -14.17
CA GLY A 314 7.10 -3.54 -15.11
C GLY A 314 7.97 -4.79 -15.18
N ALA A 315 9.28 -4.65 -15.02
CA ALA A 315 10.20 -5.80 -14.98
C ALA A 315 10.00 -6.69 -13.74
N LEU A 316 9.43 -6.16 -12.66
CA LEU A 316 9.12 -6.93 -11.44
C LEU A 316 7.85 -7.78 -11.58
N PHE A 317 6.94 -7.38 -12.46
CA PHE A 317 5.63 -8.02 -12.65
C PHE A 317 5.39 -8.38 -14.12
N PRO A 318 6.14 -9.36 -14.68
CA PRO A 318 6.10 -9.66 -16.12
C PRO A 318 4.76 -10.24 -16.60
N ASP A 319 3.90 -10.67 -15.70
CA ASP A 319 2.53 -11.15 -15.93
C ASP A 319 1.47 -10.03 -15.89
N ARG A 320 1.87 -8.79 -15.64
CA ARG A 320 1.02 -7.60 -15.55
C ARG A 320 1.47 -6.52 -16.53
N VAL A 321 0.55 -5.65 -16.91
CA VAL A 321 0.88 -4.47 -17.72
C VAL A 321 1.28 -3.32 -16.79
N ALA A 322 2.50 -2.82 -16.91
CA ALA A 322 2.89 -1.61 -16.20
C ALA A 322 2.31 -0.38 -16.92
N ILE A 323 1.55 0.43 -16.20
CA ILE A 323 0.87 1.63 -16.70
C ILE A 323 1.31 2.82 -15.86
N GLY A 324 1.95 3.81 -16.49
CA GLY A 324 2.23 5.09 -15.84
C GLY A 324 1.06 6.05 -16.02
N LEU A 325 0.60 6.67 -14.95
CA LEU A 325 -0.43 7.70 -14.97
C LEU A 325 0.00 8.92 -14.17
N ARG A 326 -0.36 10.10 -14.65
CA ARG A 326 -0.14 11.34 -13.89
C ARG A 326 -0.95 11.30 -12.60
N ALA A 327 -0.33 11.78 -11.52
CA ALA A 327 -0.89 11.84 -10.18
C ALA A 327 -0.55 13.19 -9.50
N ASP A 328 -0.42 14.24 -10.27
CA ASP A 328 -0.01 15.56 -9.79
C ASP A 328 -1.03 16.18 -8.84
N HIS A 329 -2.30 16.07 -9.22
CA HIS A 329 -3.41 16.65 -8.48
C HIS A 329 -3.80 15.80 -7.27
N ILE A 330 -3.66 14.47 -7.34
CA ILE A 330 -3.80 13.61 -6.15
C ILE A 330 -2.69 13.93 -5.15
N LEU A 331 -1.48 14.19 -5.64
CA LEU A 331 -0.31 14.45 -4.80
C LEU A 331 -0.44 15.74 -3.97
N THR A 332 -1.22 16.74 -4.42
CA THR A 332 -1.48 17.96 -3.61
C THR A 332 -2.15 17.64 -2.28
N GLY A 333 -2.93 16.55 -2.21
CA GLY A 333 -3.50 16.01 -0.97
C GLY A 333 -2.51 15.18 -0.12
N GLY A 334 -1.30 14.92 -0.60
CA GLY A 334 -0.22 14.30 0.17
C GLY A 334 0.03 12.81 -0.09
N GLY A 335 -0.62 12.19 -1.10
CA GLY A 335 -0.45 10.77 -1.43
C GLY A 335 -0.61 10.47 -2.93
N SER A 336 -0.78 9.19 -3.28
CA SER A 336 -1.00 8.78 -4.66
C SER A 336 -1.85 7.50 -4.75
N PHE A 337 -1.73 6.70 -5.82
CA PHE A 337 -2.63 5.60 -6.16
C PHE A 337 -2.75 4.51 -5.09
N HIS A 338 -1.65 4.16 -4.41
CA HIS A 338 -1.71 3.22 -3.30
C HIS A 338 -2.48 3.80 -2.12
N CYS A 339 -2.21 5.05 -1.74
CA CYS A 339 -2.85 5.71 -0.60
C CYS A 339 -4.37 5.84 -0.75
N ILE A 340 -4.89 6.04 -1.97
CA ILE A 340 -6.34 6.18 -2.22
C ILE A 340 -7.08 4.85 -2.38
N SER A 341 -6.37 3.72 -2.33
CA SER A 341 -6.90 2.40 -2.67
C SER A 341 -6.76 1.39 -1.54
N GLN A 342 -7.75 0.49 -1.40
CA GLN A 342 -7.68 -0.64 -0.49
C GLN A 342 -8.18 -1.90 -1.20
N GLN A 343 -7.31 -2.88 -1.40
CA GLN A 343 -7.65 -4.13 -2.07
C GLN A 343 -8.48 -5.05 -1.16
N VAL A 344 -9.35 -5.81 -1.80
CA VAL A 344 -10.10 -6.92 -1.21
C VAL A 344 -9.52 -8.22 -1.81
N PRO A 345 -8.59 -8.89 -1.13
CA PRO A 345 -7.97 -10.11 -1.62
C PRO A 345 -9.01 -11.20 -1.90
N LYS A 346 -8.76 -12.03 -2.92
CA LYS A 346 -9.59 -13.19 -3.22
C LYS A 346 -9.49 -14.25 -2.13
N ALA A 347 -10.58 -15.02 -1.94
CA ALA A 347 -10.66 -16.12 -0.97
C ALA A 347 -9.70 -17.27 -1.32
#